data_569c166e9b6df8535b37254b922e9689
#
_entry.id   569c166e9b6df8535b37254b922e9689
#
_cell.length_a   1.000
_cell.length_b   1.000
_cell.length_c   1.000
_cell.angle_alpha   90.00
_cell.angle_beta   90.00
_cell.angle_gamma   90.00
#
_symmetry.space_group_name_H-M   'P 1'
#
loop_
_entity.id
_entity.type
_entity.pdbx_description
1 polymer ?
#
loop_
_entity_poly.entity_id
_entity_poly.type
_entity_poly.pdbx_seq_one_letter_code
_entity_poly.pdbx_strand_id
1 'polypeptide(L)'
;MCIRDRIGIIVWVVRQKQNDSADYFLGGRDATWLAIGASIFASNIGSEHLIGLAGAGASSGMAMAHWEIQGWMILILGWVFVPFYTRSMVYTMPEFLERRYNPQSRTILSVISLVSYVLTKVAVTVYAGGLVFQQVFGIKELWGIDFFWIAAIGLVVLTALYTIFGGMKSVLYTSVLQTPILLLGSLIILVLGFKELGGWDEMMRVCGAVTVNDYGDTMTNLIRSNDDANFPWLGALIGSAIIGFWYWCTDQFIVQRVLSGKNEMEARRGTIFGAYLKLLPVFLFLIPGMIAFALHQKYIGAGGEGFLPMLANGTANADAAFPTLVAKLLPAGVKGLVVCGILAALMSSLASLFNSSAMLFTIDFYKRFRPETPEKKLVGIGQVATVAVSYTHLRAHE
;
A
#
# COMPACT_ATOMS: atom_id res chain seq x y z
N MET A 1 -9.26 13.19 15.02
CA MET A 1 -9.04 13.82 13.73
C MET A 1 -9.35 12.85 12.57
N CYS A 2 -8.59 11.79 12.33
CA CYS A 2 -8.84 10.90 11.17
C CYS A 2 -10.24 10.29 11.04
N ILE A 3 -10.89 9.85 12.11
CA ILE A 3 -12.22 9.22 12.03
C ILE A 3 -13.29 10.25 11.70
N ARG A 4 -13.26 11.42 12.33
CA ARG A 4 -14.22 12.50 12.10
C ARG A 4 -14.16 13.01 10.66
N ASP A 5 -12.96 13.22 10.14
CA ASP A 5 -12.76 13.75 8.79
C ASP A 5 -13.20 12.73 7.72
N ARG A 6 -12.98 11.43 7.99
CA ARG A 6 -13.51 10.34 7.15
C ARG A 6 -15.02 10.28 7.18
N ILE A 7 -15.63 10.38 8.36
CA ILE A 7 -17.09 10.44 8.48
C ILE A 7 -17.61 11.63 7.67
N GLY A 8 -16.95 12.79 7.74
CA GLY A 8 -17.30 13.97 6.93
C GLY A 8 -17.25 13.69 5.43
N ILE A 9 -16.19 13.06 4.93
CA ILE A 9 -16.08 12.67 3.50
C ILE A 9 -17.12 11.62 3.15
N ILE A 10 -17.31 10.60 3.98
CA ILE A 10 -18.32 9.56 3.75
C ILE A 10 -19.70 10.18 3.64
N VAL A 11 -20.09 11.03 4.60
CA VAL A 11 -21.39 11.73 4.59
C VAL A 11 -21.52 12.60 3.35
N TRP A 12 -20.45 13.29 2.95
CA TRP A 12 -20.45 14.10 1.74
C TRP A 12 -20.59 13.25 0.47
N VAL A 13 -19.85 12.14 0.35
CA VAL A 13 -19.92 11.24 -0.82
C VAL A 13 -21.25 10.51 -0.88
N VAL A 14 -21.75 10.00 0.26
CA VAL A 14 -23.04 9.28 0.31
C VAL A 14 -24.21 10.19 -0.07
N ARG A 15 -24.12 11.50 0.23
CA ARG A 15 -25.10 12.50 -0.21
C ARG A 15 -25.08 12.75 -1.73
N GLN A 16 -23.98 12.42 -2.41
CA GLN A 16 -23.91 12.47 -3.88
C GLN A 16 -24.57 11.20 -4.42
N LYS A 17 -25.57 11.37 -5.26
CA LYS A 17 -26.24 10.23 -5.90
C LYS A 17 -25.27 9.50 -6.82
N GLN A 18 -25.08 8.23 -6.57
CA GLN A 18 -24.34 7.30 -7.43
C GLN A 18 -25.35 6.63 -8.36
N ASN A 19 -25.51 7.17 -9.56
CA ASN A 19 -26.59 6.77 -10.48
C ASN A 19 -26.17 5.61 -11.39
N ASP A 20 -24.88 5.49 -11.66
CA ASP A 20 -24.34 4.49 -12.59
C ASP A 20 -23.04 3.85 -12.09
N SER A 21 -22.57 2.86 -12.85
CA SER A 21 -21.35 2.13 -12.56
C SER A 21 -20.08 2.99 -12.69
N ALA A 22 -20.07 4.03 -13.52
CA ALA A 22 -18.95 4.96 -13.62
C ALA A 22 -18.85 5.84 -12.36
N ASP A 23 -19.99 6.29 -11.82
CA ASP A 23 -20.02 7.03 -10.54
C ASP A 23 -19.42 6.20 -9.40
N TYR A 24 -19.84 4.93 -9.29
CA TYR A 24 -19.42 4.06 -8.19
C TYR A 24 -17.98 3.57 -8.31
N PHE A 25 -17.60 3.03 -9.49
CA PHE A 25 -16.30 2.38 -9.67
C PHE A 25 -15.19 3.31 -10.18
N LEU A 26 -15.53 4.42 -10.83
CA LEU A 26 -14.57 5.37 -11.40
C LEU A 26 -14.73 6.79 -10.83
N GLY A 27 -15.54 6.96 -9.77
CA GLY A 27 -15.75 8.26 -9.15
C GLY A 27 -16.38 9.31 -10.09
N GLY A 28 -17.17 8.86 -11.08
CA GLY A 28 -17.77 9.70 -12.10
C GLY A 28 -16.78 10.23 -13.14
N ARG A 29 -15.57 9.70 -13.19
CA ARG A 29 -14.46 10.21 -14.03
C ARG A 29 -14.24 11.72 -13.85
N ASP A 30 -14.25 12.19 -12.61
CA ASP A 30 -14.09 13.62 -12.26
C ASP A 30 -12.90 13.89 -11.35
N ALA A 31 -11.97 12.92 -11.23
CA ALA A 31 -10.82 13.03 -10.36
C ALA A 31 -9.79 14.03 -10.93
N THR A 32 -9.29 14.91 -10.04
CA THR A 32 -8.19 15.83 -10.34
C THR A 32 -6.84 15.14 -10.19
N TRP A 33 -5.80 15.74 -10.77
CA TRP A 33 -4.43 15.22 -10.70
C TRP A 33 -3.94 14.98 -9.27
N LEU A 34 -4.32 15.88 -8.34
CA LEU A 34 -3.95 15.75 -6.93
C LEU A 34 -4.59 14.51 -6.30
N ALA A 35 -5.88 14.28 -6.56
CA ALA A 35 -6.61 13.12 -6.04
C ALA A 35 -6.05 11.81 -6.62
N ILE A 36 -5.75 11.78 -7.91
CA ILE A 36 -5.17 10.61 -8.59
C ILE A 36 -3.79 10.29 -8.01
N GLY A 37 -2.88 11.25 -7.95
CA GLY A 37 -1.52 11.02 -7.47
C GLY A 37 -1.45 10.67 -5.99
N ALA A 38 -2.21 11.39 -5.14
CA ALA A 38 -2.34 11.05 -3.73
C ALA A 38 -2.94 9.65 -3.53
N SER A 39 -3.93 9.25 -4.35
CA SER A 39 -4.53 7.93 -4.25
C SER A 39 -3.61 6.83 -4.75
N ILE A 40 -2.86 7.03 -5.82
CA ILE A 40 -1.82 6.08 -6.28
C ILE A 40 -0.82 5.84 -5.15
N PHE A 41 -0.32 6.90 -4.53
CA PHE A 41 0.63 6.81 -3.42
C PHE A 41 0.00 6.14 -2.19
N ALA A 42 -1.09 6.69 -1.65
CA ALA A 42 -1.70 6.20 -0.41
C ALA A 42 -2.23 4.77 -0.50
N SER A 43 -2.67 4.33 -1.68
CA SER A 43 -3.11 2.95 -1.88
C SER A 43 -1.97 1.96 -1.99
N ASN A 44 -0.81 2.42 -2.42
CA ASN A 44 0.38 1.58 -2.50
C ASN A 44 1.13 1.52 -1.15
N ILE A 45 1.05 2.54 -0.31
CA ILE A 45 1.65 2.52 1.02
C ILE A 45 0.75 1.75 1.97
N GLY A 46 1.09 0.53 2.23
CA GLY A 46 0.39 -0.39 3.13
C GLY A 46 1.34 -1.07 4.10
N SER A 47 0.95 -2.25 4.51
CA SER A 47 1.75 -3.14 5.35
C SER A 47 3.09 -3.51 4.72
N GLU A 48 3.15 -3.59 3.40
CA GLU A 48 4.36 -3.87 2.63
C GLU A 48 5.47 -2.86 2.89
N HIS A 49 5.12 -1.61 3.23
CA HIS A 49 6.09 -0.56 3.55
C HIS A 49 6.37 -0.49 5.05
N LEU A 50 5.33 -0.59 5.87
CA LEU A 50 5.43 -0.45 7.32
C LEU A 50 6.15 -1.63 7.99
N ILE A 51 5.95 -2.84 7.48
CA ILE A 51 6.60 -4.06 7.94
C ILE A 51 7.67 -4.49 6.93
N GLY A 52 7.29 -4.73 5.67
CA GLY A 52 8.15 -5.32 4.68
C GLY A 52 9.34 -4.45 4.33
N LEU A 53 9.13 -3.20 3.89
CA LEU A 53 10.23 -2.32 3.48
C LEU A 53 11.10 -1.88 4.66
N ALA A 54 10.49 -1.51 5.79
CA ALA A 54 11.23 -1.15 6.99
C ALA A 54 11.96 -2.36 7.61
N GLY A 55 11.31 -3.53 7.61
CA GLY A 55 11.93 -4.78 8.05
C GLY A 55 13.11 -5.19 7.16
N ALA A 56 12.96 -5.06 5.84
CA ALA A 56 14.05 -5.28 4.90
C ALA A 56 15.19 -4.26 5.08
N GLY A 57 14.88 -3.01 5.40
CA GLY A 57 15.88 -2.02 5.80
C GLY A 57 16.68 -2.46 7.02
N ALA A 58 16.01 -3.04 8.02
CA ALA A 58 16.64 -3.53 9.26
C ALA A 58 17.41 -4.83 9.07
N SER A 59 17.03 -5.71 8.14
CA SER A 59 17.67 -7.01 7.93
C SER A 59 18.67 -7.02 6.78
N SER A 60 18.35 -6.33 5.69
CA SER A 60 19.10 -6.38 4.43
C SER A 60 19.70 -5.04 4.01
N GLY A 61 19.28 -3.94 4.62
CA GLY A 61 19.83 -2.62 4.35
C GLY A 61 19.38 -2.01 3.02
N MET A 62 20.26 -1.23 2.40
CA MET A 62 19.95 -0.32 1.27
C MET A 62 19.56 -1.04 -0.02
N ALA A 63 19.99 -2.28 -0.24
CA ALA A 63 19.70 -3.02 -1.46
C ALA A 63 18.19 -3.14 -1.77
N MET A 64 17.32 -3.16 -0.75
CA MET A 64 15.88 -3.20 -0.94
C MET A 64 15.30 -1.94 -1.60
N ALA A 65 16.05 -0.83 -1.65
CA ALA A 65 15.60 0.41 -2.29
C ALA A 65 15.25 0.23 -3.77
N HIS A 66 15.80 -0.76 -4.47
CA HIS A 66 15.48 -1.02 -5.88
C HIS A 66 13.97 -1.30 -6.09
N TRP A 67 13.27 -1.87 -5.11
CA TRP A 67 11.82 -2.06 -5.17
C TRP A 67 11.04 -0.74 -5.19
N GLU A 68 11.57 0.30 -4.57
CA GLU A 68 10.95 1.62 -4.59
C GLU A 68 11.39 2.42 -5.83
N ILE A 69 12.66 2.28 -6.22
CA ILE A 69 13.20 2.94 -7.41
C ILE A 69 12.47 2.49 -8.67
N GLN A 70 12.00 1.22 -8.76
CA GLN A 70 11.14 0.78 -9.88
C GLN A 70 9.86 1.62 -10.03
N GLY A 71 9.48 2.42 -9.05
CA GLY A 71 8.36 3.37 -9.14
C GLY A 71 8.49 4.35 -10.31
N TRP A 72 9.68 4.51 -10.92
CA TRP A 72 9.84 5.25 -12.17
C TRP A 72 9.00 4.69 -13.33
N MET A 73 8.60 3.41 -13.27
CA MET A 73 7.65 2.81 -14.22
C MET A 73 6.30 3.52 -14.25
N ILE A 74 5.92 4.22 -13.18
CA ILE A 74 4.72 5.07 -13.15
C ILE A 74 4.81 6.20 -14.17
N LEU A 75 6.02 6.67 -14.49
CA LEU A 75 6.22 7.66 -15.55
C LEU A 75 5.86 7.08 -16.93
N ILE A 76 6.18 5.82 -17.17
CA ILE A 76 5.77 5.12 -18.39
C ILE A 76 4.23 5.00 -18.45
N LEU A 77 3.59 4.68 -17.33
CA LEU A 77 2.13 4.74 -17.25
C LEU A 77 1.62 6.11 -17.69
N GLY A 78 2.15 7.21 -17.11
CA GLY A 78 1.70 8.59 -17.38
C GLY A 78 1.97 9.04 -18.80
N TRP A 79 3.14 8.76 -19.35
CA TRP A 79 3.54 9.25 -20.67
C TRP A 79 3.01 8.41 -21.82
N VAL A 80 3.00 7.08 -21.65
CA VAL A 80 2.70 6.13 -22.73
C VAL A 80 1.29 5.59 -22.62
N PHE A 81 0.91 5.02 -21.47
CA PHE A 81 -0.34 4.27 -21.36
C PHE A 81 -1.58 5.11 -21.09
N VAL A 82 -1.47 6.20 -20.34
CA VAL A 82 -2.63 7.07 -20.03
C VAL A 82 -3.36 7.54 -21.28
N PRO A 83 -2.68 8.02 -22.36
CA PRO A 83 -3.38 8.39 -23.58
C PRO A 83 -4.21 7.26 -24.20
N PHE A 84 -3.71 6.01 -24.16
CA PHE A 84 -4.45 4.86 -24.68
C PHE A 84 -5.66 4.52 -23.80
N TYR A 85 -5.48 4.53 -22.48
CA TYR A 85 -6.52 4.16 -21.54
C TYR A 85 -7.66 5.18 -21.52
N THR A 86 -7.34 6.47 -21.52
CA THR A 86 -8.34 7.53 -21.53
C THR A 86 -9.14 7.56 -22.82
N ARG A 87 -8.49 7.35 -23.98
CA ARG A 87 -9.18 7.29 -25.29
C ARG A 87 -10.05 6.05 -25.45
N SER A 88 -9.63 4.92 -24.86
CA SER A 88 -10.40 3.68 -24.97
C SER A 88 -11.67 3.68 -24.12
N MET A 89 -11.80 4.58 -23.14
CA MET A 89 -12.97 4.72 -22.25
C MET A 89 -13.39 3.41 -21.57
N VAL A 90 -12.46 2.47 -21.38
CA VAL A 90 -12.71 1.20 -20.71
C VAL A 90 -12.96 1.38 -19.22
N TYR A 91 -13.61 0.41 -18.61
CA TYR A 91 -13.79 0.33 -17.16
C TYR A 91 -12.66 -0.44 -16.50
N THR A 92 -12.21 -1.53 -17.13
CA THR A 92 -11.25 -2.45 -16.54
C THR A 92 -10.09 -2.74 -17.49
N MET A 93 -8.95 -3.15 -16.93
CA MET A 93 -7.80 -3.59 -17.72
C MET A 93 -8.09 -4.88 -18.51
N PRO A 94 -8.82 -5.87 -17.95
CA PRO A 94 -9.29 -6.98 -18.75
C PRO A 94 -10.13 -6.57 -19.96
N GLU A 95 -11.04 -5.58 -19.82
CA GLU A 95 -11.81 -5.03 -20.94
C GLU A 95 -10.90 -4.41 -22.01
N PHE A 96 -9.84 -3.71 -21.60
CA PHE A 96 -8.85 -3.17 -22.53
C PHE A 96 -8.15 -4.27 -23.33
N LEU A 97 -7.80 -5.39 -22.70
CA LEU A 97 -7.20 -6.53 -23.38
C LEU A 97 -8.17 -7.22 -24.36
N GLU A 98 -9.46 -7.30 -24.02
CA GLU A 98 -10.48 -7.81 -24.93
C GLU A 98 -10.53 -7.00 -26.23
N ARG A 99 -10.53 -5.67 -26.11
CA ARG A 99 -10.57 -4.79 -27.29
C ARG A 99 -9.31 -4.87 -28.15
N ARG A 100 -8.18 -5.22 -27.54
CA ARG A 100 -6.91 -5.35 -28.27
C ARG A 100 -6.65 -6.73 -28.81
N TYR A 101 -7.12 -7.77 -28.14
CA TYR A 101 -6.84 -9.18 -28.49
C TYR A 101 -8.14 -9.96 -28.70
N ASN A 102 -8.71 -10.50 -27.63
CA ASN A 102 -9.90 -11.36 -27.71
C ASN A 102 -10.63 -11.47 -26.35
N PRO A 103 -11.87 -12.02 -26.33
CA PRO A 103 -12.64 -12.23 -25.11
C PRO A 103 -12.00 -13.19 -24.10
N GLN A 104 -11.17 -14.13 -24.55
CA GLN A 104 -10.48 -15.09 -23.68
C GLN A 104 -9.43 -14.37 -22.81
N SER A 105 -8.67 -13.44 -23.39
CA SER A 105 -7.69 -12.63 -22.67
C SER A 105 -8.33 -11.83 -21.51
N ARG A 106 -9.54 -11.28 -21.74
CA ARG A 106 -10.34 -10.64 -20.69
C ARG A 106 -10.66 -11.60 -19.56
N THR A 107 -11.20 -12.77 -19.90
CA THR A 107 -11.63 -13.76 -18.91
C THR A 107 -10.44 -14.26 -18.07
N ILE A 108 -9.34 -14.61 -18.71
CA ILE A 108 -8.14 -15.11 -18.02
C ILE A 108 -7.58 -14.05 -17.06
N LEU A 109 -7.40 -12.82 -17.53
CA LEU A 109 -6.87 -11.75 -16.69
C LEU A 109 -7.81 -11.41 -15.53
N SER A 110 -9.13 -11.38 -15.78
CA SER A 110 -10.13 -11.10 -14.73
C SER A 110 -10.11 -12.16 -13.63
N VAL A 111 -10.03 -13.46 -14.00
CA VAL A 111 -9.96 -14.56 -13.03
C VAL A 111 -8.67 -14.46 -12.21
N ILE A 112 -7.52 -14.34 -12.88
CA ILE A 112 -6.22 -14.27 -12.21
C ILE A 112 -6.19 -13.06 -11.25
N SER A 113 -6.62 -11.88 -11.73
CA SER A 113 -6.62 -10.66 -10.90
C SER A 113 -7.55 -10.80 -9.70
N LEU A 114 -8.78 -11.30 -9.90
CA LEU A 114 -9.75 -11.45 -8.81
C LEU A 114 -9.26 -12.44 -7.74
N VAL A 115 -8.76 -13.60 -8.16
CA VAL A 115 -8.20 -14.62 -7.26
C VAL A 115 -7.00 -14.05 -6.49
N SER A 116 -6.07 -13.39 -7.19
CA SER A 116 -4.90 -12.77 -6.58
C SER A 116 -5.27 -11.67 -5.59
N TYR A 117 -6.23 -10.81 -5.91
CA TYR A 117 -6.65 -9.74 -5.00
C TYR A 117 -7.31 -10.31 -3.75
N VAL A 118 -8.26 -11.22 -3.90
CA VAL A 118 -9.01 -11.75 -2.78
C VAL A 118 -8.13 -12.67 -1.91
N LEU A 119 -7.42 -13.64 -2.49
CA LEU A 119 -6.71 -14.65 -1.70
C LEU A 119 -5.32 -14.22 -1.21
N THR A 120 -4.65 -13.27 -1.92
CA THR A 120 -3.29 -12.86 -1.54
C THR A 120 -3.23 -11.42 -1.02
N LYS A 121 -3.52 -10.43 -1.85
CA LYS A 121 -3.31 -9.02 -1.48
C LYS A 121 -4.13 -8.59 -0.27
N VAL A 122 -5.43 -8.94 -0.21
CA VAL A 122 -6.28 -8.59 0.94
C VAL A 122 -5.83 -9.33 2.19
N ALA A 123 -5.56 -10.64 2.09
CA ALA A 123 -5.10 -11.45 3.23
C ALA A 123 -3.82 -10.89 3.86
N VAL A 124 -2.81 -10.61 3.03
CA VAL A 124 -1.53 -10.03 3.50
C VAL A 124 -1.74 -8.66 4.15
N THR A 125 -2.57 -7.79 3.56
CA THR A 125 -2.83 -6.45 4.11
C THR A 125 -3.55 -6.53 5.46
N VAL A 126 -4.51 -7.42 5.62
CA VAL A 126 -5.25 -7.62 6.88
C VAL A 126 -4.33 -8.20 7.95
N TYR A 127 -3.59 -9.27 7.62
CA TYR A 127 -2.64 -9.91 8.53
C TYR A 127 -1.60 -8.93 9.06
N ALA A 128 -0.92 -8.24 8.16
CA ALA A 128 0.11 -7.29 8.56
C ALA A 128 -0.47 -6.06 9.28
N GLY A 129 -1.71 -5.65 8.95
CA GLY A 129 -2.42 -4.62 9.69
C GLY A 129 -2.68 -5.01 11.15
N GLY A 130 -3.12 -6.24 11.40
CA GLY A 130 -3.28 -6.79 12.74
C GLY A 130 -1.99 -6.78 13.55
N LEU A 131 -0.88 -7.24 12.94
CA LEU A 131 0.45 -7.25 13.57
C LEU A 131 0.95 -5.84 13.92
N VAL A 132 0.81 -4.87 12.99
CA VAL A 132 1.24 -3.48 13.24
C VAL A 132 0.52 -2.91 14.45
N PHE A 133 -0.79 -3.08 14.55
CA PHE A 133 -1.54 -2.54 15.68
C PHE A 133 -1.23 -3.24 16.98
N GLN A 134 -1.08 -4.56 16.99
CA GLN A 134 -0.68 -5.30 18.17
C GLN A 134 0.68 -4.81 18.71
N GLN A 135 1.65 -4.57 17.84
CA GLN A 135 2.98 -4.09 18.22
C GLN A 135 2.98 -2.63 18.66
N VAL A 136 2.27 -1.75 17.93
CA VAL A 136 2.24 -0.30 18.24
C VAL A 136 1.52 -0.01 19.54
N PHE A 137 0.42 -0.71 19.82
CA PHE A 137 -0.30 -0.55 21.09
C PHE A 137 0.29 -1.36 22.24
N GLY A 138 1.08 -2.39 21.95
CA GLY A 138 1.64 -3.29 22.97
C GLY A 138 0.58 -4.11 23.70
N ILE A 139 -0.62 -4.22 23.15
CA ILE A 139 -1.74 -4.98 23.73
C ILE A 139 -1.69 -6.40 23.15
N LYS A 140 -1.59 -7.41 24.01
CA LYS A 140 -1.62 -8.82 23.59
C LYS A 140 -3.06 -9.34 23.51
N GLU A 141 -3.86 -9.06 24.53
CA GLU A 141 -5.23 -9.53 24.63
C GLU A 141 -6.15 -8.41 25.11
N LEU A 142 -7.38 -8.40 24.62
CA LEU A 142 -8.44 -7.51 25.04
C LEU A 142 -9.75 -8.31 25.12
N TRP A 143 -10.41 -8.30 26.26
CA TRP A 143 -11.62 -9.11 26.54
C TRP A 143 -11.45 -10.63 26.35
N GLY A 144 -10.24 -11.15 26.60
CA GLY A 144 -9.91 -12.56 26.40
C GLY A 144 -9.71 -13.00 24.94
N ILE A 145 -9.64 -12.03 24.01
CA ILE A 145 -9.37 -12.25 22.59
C ILE A 145 -8.00 -11.67 22.27
N ASP A 146 -7.20 -12.37 21.48
CA ASP A 146 -5.94 -11.84 20.97
C ASP A 146 -6.21 -10.54 20.21
N PHE A 147 -5.51 -9.47 20.59
CA PHE A 147 -5.70 -8.13 20.03
C PHE A 147 -5.45 -8.07 18.53
N PHE A 148 -4.63 -8.98 18.00
CA PHE A 148 -4.44 -9.13 16.56
C PHE A 148 -5.78 -9.28 15.82
N TRP A 149 -6.67 -10.14 16.32
CA TRP A 149 -7.98 -10.39 15.69
C TRP A 149 -8.91 -9.19 15.79
N ILE A 150 -8.91 -8.52 16.92
CA ILE A 150 -9.72 -7.31 17.12
C ILE A 150 -9.27 -6.22 16.15
N ALA A 151 -7.97 -6.04 16.00
CA ALA A 151 -7.40 -5.06 15.08
C ALA A 151 -7.67 -5.42 13.61
N ALA A 152 -7.47 -6.67 13.22
CA ALA A 152 -7.70 -7.16 11.86
C ALA A 152 -9.17 -7.04 11.46
N ILE A 153 -10.09 -7.51 12.28
CA ILE A 153 -11.55 -7.42 12.05
C ILE A 153 -11.98 -5.95 12.04
N GLY A 154 -11.52 -5.15 12.99
CA GLY A 154 -11.80 -3.72 13.03
C GLY A 154 -11.35 -2.99 11.76
N LEU A 155 -10.16 -3.30 11.26
CA LEU A 155 -9.62 -2.76 10.01
C LEU A 155 -10.52 -3.10 8.82
N VAL A 156 -10.90 -4.38 8.67
CA VAL A 156 -11.78 -4.84 7.58
C VAL A 156 -13.15 -4.18 7.65
N VAL A 157 -13.81 -4.19 8.82
CA VAL A 157 -15.15 -3.65 8.99
C VAL A 157 -15.17 -2.14 8.74
N LEU A 158 -14.26 -1.39 9.33
CA LEU A 158 -14.18 0.06 9.12
C LEU A 158 -13.91 0.41 7.65
N THR A 159 -13.06 -0.38 6.99
CA THR A 159 -12.75 -0.18 5.56
C THR A 159 -13.95 -0.52 4.68
N ALA A 160 -14.59 -1.66 4.93
CA ALA A 160 -15.76 -2.10 4.16
C ALA A 160 -16.89 -1.07 4.22
N LEU A 161 -17.20 -0.55 5.42
CA LEU A 161 -18.29 0.41 5.60
C LEU A 161 -18.15 1.62 4.67
N TYR A 162 -17.00 2.30 4.66
CA TYR A 162 -16.89 3.48 3.81
C TYR A 162 -16.72 3.15 2.33
N THR A 163 -16.16 1.99 1.98
CA THR A 163 -15.99 1.57 0.58
C THR A 163 -17.31 1.17 -0.05
N ILE A 164 -18.15 0.42 0.68
CA ILE A 164 -19.49 -0.01 0.21
C ILE A 164 -20.37 1.20 -0.12
N PHE A 165 -20.39 2.19 0.75
CA PHE A 165 -21.26 3.34 0.57
C PHE A 165 -20.67 4.45 -0.31
N GLY A 166 -19.34 4.58 -0.33
CA GLY A 166 -18.68 5.70 -1.01
C GLY A 166 -17.98 5.34 -2.34
N GLY A 167 -17.79 4.06 -2.65
CA GLY A 167 -17.12 3.62 -3.87
C GLY A 167 -15.74 4.28 -4.09
N MET A 168 -15.35 4.40 -5.35
CA MET A 168 -14.04 4.97 -5.73
C MET A 168 -13.86 6.44 -5.32
N LYS A 169 -14.94 7.21 -5.29
CA LYS A 169 -14.87 8.62 -4.91
C LYS A 169 -14.40 8.79 -3.46
N SER A 170 -14.90 7.95 -2.55
CA SER A 170 -14.45 7.97 -1.17
C SER A 170 -12.97 7.56 -1.04
N VAL A 171 -12.52 6.59 -1.81
CA VAL A 171 -11.11 6.15 -1.84
C VAL A 171 -10.19 7.27 -2.31
N LEU A 172 -10.54 7.98 -3.38
CA LEU A 172 -9.75 9.09 -3.92
C LEU A 172 -9.63 10.25 -2.91
N TYR A 173 -10.74 10.75 -2.39
CA TYR A 173 -10.71 11.94 -1.52
C TYR A 173 -10.17 11.66 -0.12
N THR A 174 -10.40 10.47 0.44
CA THR A 174 -9.75 10.09 1.70
C THR A 174 -8.23 10.03 1.53
N SER A 175 -7.73 9.56 0.39
CA SER A 175 -6.30 9.52 0.09
C SER A 175 -5.65 10.90 0.06
N VAL A 176 -6.34 11.94 -0.41
CA VAL A 176 -5.82 13.32 -0.40
C VAL A 176 -5.53 13.82 1.00
N LEU A 177 -6.37 13.49 1.98
CA LEU A 177 -6.16 13.86 3.38
C LEU A 177 -5.13 12.97 4.07
N GLN A 178 -5.06 11.69 3.70
CA GLN A 178 -4.20 10.72 4.35
C GLN A 178 -2.74 10.87 3.96
N THR A 179 -2.47 11.16 2.70
CA THR A 179 -1.10 11.27 2.17
C THR A 179 -0.25 12.26 2.95
N PRO A 180 -0.66 13.52 3.20
CA PRO A 180 0.12 14.46 4.00
C PRO A 180 0.36 13.99 5.43
N ILE A 181 -0.64 13.37 6.07
CA ILE A 181 -0.53 12.89 7.45
C ILE A 181 0.51 11.75 7.54
N LEU A 182 0.47 10.84 6.59
CA LEU A 182 1.42 9.73 6.52
C LEU A 182 2.84 10.24 6.27
N LEU A 183 3.01 11.14 5.29
CA LEU A 183 4.31 11.72 4.97
C LEU A 183 4.92 12.48 6.15
N LEU A 184 4.14 13.34 6.80
CA LEU A 184 4.59 14.10 7.97
C LEU A 184 4.91 13.18 9.14
N GLY A 185 4.07 12.18 9.42
CA GLY A 185 4.31 11.21 10.48
C GLY A 185 5.60 10.42 10.28
N SER A 186 5.82 9.91 9.07
CA SER A 186 7.03 9.16 8.74
C SER A 186 8.29 10.04 8.72
N LEU A 187 8.18 11.30 8.29
CA LEU A 187 9.27 12.27 8.35
C LEU A 187 9.69 12.56 9.81
N ILE A 188 8.72 12.69 10.71
CA ILE A 188 9.02 12.89 12.15
C ILE A 188 9.79 11.68 12.70
N ILE A 189 9.40 10.45 12.33
CA ILE A 189 10.12 9.24 12.74
C ILE A 189 11.55 9.25 12.22
N LEU A 190 11.75 9.59 10.95
CA LEU A 190 13.08 9.71 10.34
C LEU A 190 13.97 10.70 11.11
N VAL A 191 13.45 11.91 11.37
CA VAL A 191 14.20 12.97 12.06
C VAL A 191 14.53 12.56 13.51
N LEU A 192 13.56 12.03 14.25
CA LEU A 192 13.78 11.61 15.64
C LEU A 192 14.70 10.38 15.69
N GLY A 193 14.59 9.46 14.74
CA GLY A 193 15.47 8.31 14.61
C GLY A 193 16.94 8.72 14.40
N PHE A 194 17.20 9.66 13.50
CA PHE A 194 18.55 10.21 13.31
C PHE A 194 19.06 10.96 14.55
N LYS A 195 18.20 11.72 15.20
CA LYS A 195 18.57 12.43 16.44
C LYS A 195 19.01 11.45 17.54
N GLU A 196 18.29 10.35 17.72
CA GLU A 196 18.59 9.33 18.74
C GLU A 196 19.85 8.53 18.37
N LEU A 197 20.04 8.20 17.10
CA LEU A 197 21.19 7.45 16.63
C LEU A 197 22.49 8.26 16.69
N GLY A 198 22.45 9.54 16.34
CA GLY A 198 23.60 10.43 16.20
C GLY A 198 23.86 10.91 14.78
N GLY A 199 22.90 10.72 13.86
CA GLY A 199 22.94 11.22 12.49
C GLY A 199 23.16 10.18 11.41
N TRP A 200 23.27 10.66 10.18
CA TRP A 200 23.50 9.85 8.99
C TRP A 200 24.82 9.07 9.02
N ASP A 201 25.90 9.76 9.39
CA ASP A 201 27.24 9.17 9.39
C ASP A 201 27.34 8.00 10.36
N GLU A 202 26.69 8.09 11.52
CA GLU A 202 26.63 7.02 12.49
C GLU A 202 25.83 5.81 11.96
N MET A 203 24.73 6.04 11.27
CA MET A 203 23.99 4.97 10.59
C MET A 203 24.87 4.27 9.56
N MET A 204 25.53 5.05 8.71
CA MET A 204 26.43 4.49 7.68
C MET A 204 27.59 3.73 8.29
N ARG A 205 28.16 4.21 9.40
CA ARG A 205 29.24 3.55 10.12
C ARG A 205 28.81 2.18 10.68
N VAL A 206 27.66 2.15 11.36
CA VAL A 206 27.16 0.90 11.98
C VAL A 206 26.71 -0.10 10.92
N CYS A 207 25.89 0.33 9.96
CA CYS A 207 25.39 -0.54 8.89
C CYS A 207 26.51 -0.97 7.92
N GLY A 208 27.51 -0.12 7.68
CA GLY A 208 28.66 -0.41 6.81
C GLY A 208 29.65 -1.41 7.42
N ALA A 209 29.63 -1.59 8.74
CA ALA A 209 30.44 -2.59 9.42
C ALA A 209 29.85 -4.02 9.32
N VAL A 210 28.62 -4.16 8.84
CA VAL A 210 27.92 -5.46 8.76
C VAL A 210 27.96 -5.97 7.33
N THR A 211 28.69 -7.06 7.13
CA THR A 211 28.73 -7.82 5.87
C THR A 211 27.47 -8.68 5.77
N VAL A 212 26.82 -8.66 4.60
CA VAL A 212 25.53 -9.33 4.37
C VAL A 212 25.63 -10.56 3.47
N ASN A 213 26.78 -10.77 2.84
CA ASN A 213 27.09 -11.93 2.00
C ASN A 213 28.60 -12.23 1.98
N ASP A 214 28.98 -13.34 1.36
CA ASP A 214 30.37 -13.79 1.27
C ASP A 214 31.25 -12.99 0.28
N TYR A 215 30.64 -12.04 -0.44
CA TYR A 215 31.30 -11.20 -1.46
C TYR A 215 31.76 -9.84 -0.92
N GLY A 216 31.61 -9.62 0.39
CA GLY A 216 32.02 -8.39 1.06
C GLY A 216 31.03 -7.23 0.94
N ASP A 217 29.83 -7.45 0.40
CA ASP A 217 28.78 -6.43 0.40
C ASP A 217 28.30 -6.17 1.83
N THR A 218 28.00 -4.91 2.10
CA THR A 218 27.51 -4.46 3.41
C THR A 218 26.04 -4.01 3.33
N MET A 219 25.42 -3.75 4.47
CA MET A 219 24.05 -3.22 4.51
C MET A 219 23.89 -1.85 3.82
N THR A 220 24.99 -1.12 3.60
CA THR A 220 24.96 0.19 2.92
C THR A 220 25.03 0.09 1.40
N ASN A 221 25.33 -1.08 0.83
CA ASN A 221 25.41 -1.28 -0.61
C ASN A 221 24.00 -1.29 -1.23
N LEU A 222 23.74 -0.32 -2.10
CA LEU A 222 22.52 -0.29 -2.93
C LEU A 222 22.63 -1.35 -4.04
N ILE A 223 23.77 -1.44 -4.67
CA ILE A 223 24.09 -2.42 -5.73
C ILE A 223 25.01 -3.47 -5.10
N ARG A 224 24.56 -4.72 -5.11
CA ARG A 224 25.31 -5.86 -4.57
C ARG A 224 25.92 -6.71 -5.67
N SER A 225 26.80 -7.63 -5.31
CA SER A 225 27.35 -8.62 -6.23
C SER A 225 26.24 -9.34 -7.00
N ASN A 226 26.53 -9.70 -8.25
CA ASN A 226 25.58 -10.50 -9.05
C ASN A 226 25.38 -11.92 -8.51
N ASP A 227 26.29 -12.37 -7.67
CA ASP A 227 26.23 -13.68 -7.01
C ASP A 227 25.53 -13.63 -5.64
N ASP A 228 25.04 -12.45 -5.20
CA ASP A 228 24.21 -12.35 -4.01
C ASP A 228 22.89 -13.13 -4.19
N ALA A 229 22.61 -14.02 -3.24
CA ALA A 229 21.44 -14.91 -3.33
C ALA A 229 20.10 -14.17 -3.28
N ASN A 230 20.04 -13.00 -2.63
CA ASN A 230 18.80 -12.25 -2.40
C ASN A 230 18.65 -11.03 -3.32
N PHE A 231 19.77 -10.36 -3.62
CA PHE A 231 19.77 -9.10 -4.38
C PHE A 231 20.86 -9.08 -5.47
N PRO A 232 20.92 -10.07 -6.37
CA PRO A 232 21.83 -9.99 -7.52
C PRO A 232 21.50 -8.75 -8.33
N TRP A 233 22.47 -7.84 -8.54
CA TRP A 233 22.18 -6.50 -9.09
C TRP A 233 21.46 -6.55 -10.45
N LEU A 234 21.84 -7.48 -11.32
CA LEU A 234 21.22 -7.62 -12.64
C LEU A 234 19.78 -8.12 -12.51
N GLY A 235 19.55 -9.11 -11.65
CA GLY A 235 18.20 -9.62 -11.33
C GLY A 235 17.35 -8.56 -10.65
N ALA A 236 17.90 -7.82 -9.72
CA ALA A 236 17.23 -6.73 -9.04
C ALA A 236 16.82 -5.62 -10.02
N LEU A 237 17.69 -5.20 -10.94
CA LEU A 237 17.41 -4.16 -11.91
C LEU A 237 16.40 -4.61 -12.98
N ILE A 238 16.64 -5.73 -13.63
CA ILE A 238 15.79 -6.21 -14.74
C ILE A 238 14.50 -6.84 -14.22
N GLY A 239 14.61 -7.72 -13.21
CA GLY A 239 13.44 -8.41 -12.64
C GLY A 239 12.46 -7.45 -11.98
N SER A 240 12.95 -6.49 -11.22
CA SER A 240 12.08 -5.46 -10.62
C SER A 240 11.42 -4.58 -11.68
N ALA A 241 12.11 -4.28 -12.78
CA ALA A 241 11.54 -3.50 -13.87
C ALA A 241 10.39 -4.24 -14.57
N ILE A 242 10.51 -5.56 -14.79
CA ILE A 242 9.44 -6.39 -15.38
C ILE A 242 8.20 -6.41 -14.48
N ILE A 243 8.40 -6.68 -13.18
CA ILE A 243 7.32 -6.68 -12.19
C ILE A 243 6.71 -5.29 -12.06
N GLY A 244 7.55 -4.25 -12.02
CA GLY A 244 7.12 -2.85 -11.94
C GLY A 244 6.29 -2.44 -13.15
N PHE A 245 6.65 -2.87 -14.35
CA PHE A 245 5.88 -2.60 -15.55
C PHE A 245 4.47 -3.22 -15.47
N TRP A 246 4.37 -4.49 -15.06
CA TRP A 246 3.07 -5.11 -14.83
C TRP A 246 2.26 -4.38 -13.77
N TYR A 247 2.83 -4.17 -12.58
CA TYR A 247 2.13 -3.62 -11.43
C TYR A 247 1.65 -2.18 -11.67
N TRP A 248 2.56 -1.32 -12.16
CA TRP A 248 2.25 0.10 -12.33
C TRP A 248 1.45 0.41 -13.59
N CYS A 249 1.73 -0.31 -14.69
CA CYS A 249 1.16 0.05 -15.99
C CYS A 249 -0.11 -0.72 -16.35
N THR A 250 -0.32 -1.93 -15.79
CA THR A 250 -1.40 -2.82 -16.25
C THR A 250 -2.29 -3.40 -15.15
N ASP A 251 -1.89 -3.31 -13.87
CA ASP A 251 -2.71 -3.81 -12.77
C ASP A 251 -3.94 -2.92 -12.56
N GLN A 252 -5.13 -3.53 -12.52
CA GLN A 252 -6.41 -2.85 -12.29
C GLN A 252 -6.37 -2.00 -11.01
N PHE A 253 -5.74 -2.51 -9.97
CA PHE A 253 -5.59 -1.82 -8.69
C PHE A 253 -4.98 -0.41 -8.82
N ILE A 254 -4.03 -0.21 -9.71
CA ILE A 254 -3.40 1.10 -9.97
C ILE A 254 -4.14 1.87 -11.06
N VAL A 255 -4.38 1.22 -12.21
CA VAL A 255 -4.92 1.88 -13.39
C VAL A 255 -6.34 2.42 -13.18
N GLN A 256 -7.14 1.80 -12.30
CA GLN A 256 -8.48 2.29 -11.98
C GLN A 256 -8.50 3.76 -11.54
N ARG A 257 -7.47 4.24 -10.83
CA ARG A 257 -7.36 5.65 -10.41
C ARG A 257 -7.09 6.57 -11.58
N VAL A 258 -6.30 6.10 -12.52
CA VAL A 258 -6.00 6.82 -13.76
C VAL A 258 -7.27 6.96 -14.61
N LEU A 259 -8.05 5.87 -14.71
CA LEU A 259 -9.33 5.83 -15.42
C LEU A 259 -10.41 6.73 -14.77
N SER A 260 -10.23 7.09 -13.50
CA SER A 260 -11.11 8.03 -12.78
C SER A 260 -10.85 9.49 -13.13
N GLY A 261 -9.81 9.79 -13.88
CA GLY A 261 -9.41 11.16 -14.23
C GLY A 261 -10.43 11.91 -15.08
N LYS A 262 -10.62 13.19 -14.79
CA LYS A 262 -11.54 14.08 -15.49
C LYS A 262 -11.21 14.20 -16.99
N ASN A 263 -9.94 14.15 -17.33
CA ASN A 263 -9.44 14.19 -18.70
C ASN A 263 -8.02 13.60 -18.75
N GLU A 264 -7.47 13.44 -19.96
CA GLU A 264 -6.12 12.92 -20.18
C GLU A 264 -5.05 13.73 -19.44
N MET A 265 -5.17 15.05 -19.39
CA MET A 265 -4.19 15.91 -18.74
C MET A 265 -4.17 15.71 -17.23
N GLU A 266 -5.35 15.65 -16.58
CA GLU A 266 -5.46 15.37 -15.14
C GLU A 266 -4.92 13.99 -14.81
N ALA A 267 -5.26 12.98 -15.60
CA ALA A 267 -4.76 11.62 -15.43
C ALA A 267 -3.23 11.54 -15.55
N ARG A 268 -2.62 12.18 -16.56
CA ARG A 268 -1.17 12.23 -16.76
C ARG A 268 -0.44 12.96 -15.63
N ARG A 269 -0.90 14.17 -15.28
CA ARG A 269 -0.31 14.95 -14.18
C ARG A 269 -0.40 14.21 -12.85
N GLY A 270 -1.54 13.57 -12.56
CA GLY A 270 -1.73 12.79 -11.35
C GLY A 270 -0.81 11.57 -11.28
N THR A 271 -0.64 10.88 -12.39
CA THR A 271 0.27 9.73 -12.48
C THR A 271 1.72 10.17 -12.27
N ILE A 272 2.16 11.25 -12.91
CA ILE A 272 3.52 11.80 -12.74
C ILE A 272 3.74 12.25 -11.30
N PHE A 273 2.78 12.93 -10.69
CA PHE A 273 2.85 13.33 -9.29
C PHE A 273 2.96 12.11 -8.35
N GLY A 274 2.17 11.05 -8.60
CA GLY A 274 2.28 9.78 -7.89
C GLY A 274 3.67 9.14 -8.01
N ALA A 275 4.31 9.23 -9.18
CA ALA A 275 5.67 8.74 -9.41
C ALA A 275 6.70 9.47 -8.52
N TYR A 276 6.62 10.80 -8.42
CA TYR A 276 7.50 11.56 -7.52
C TYR A 276 7.27 11.19 -6.05
N LEU A 277 6.02 11.05 -5.62
CA LEU A 277 5.71 10.63 -4.26
C LEU A 277 6.28 9.23 -3.97
N LYS A 278 6.32 8.34 -4.96
CA LYS A 278 6.80 6.96 -4.80
C LYS A 278 8.32 6.84 -4.55
N LEU A 279 9.08 7.89 -4.72
CA LEU A 279 10.49 7.91 -4.33
C LEU A 279 10.69 8.12 -2.82
N LEU A 280 9.69 8.68 -2.13
CA LEU A 280 9.77 9.01 -0.71
C LEU A 280 9.85 7.79 0.23
N PRO A 281 9.25 6.64 -0.05
CA PRO A 281 9.29 5.47 0.82
C PRO A 281 10.70 4.97 1.17
N VAL A 282 11.69 5.14 0.29
CA VAL A 282 13.09 4.84 0.62
C VAL A 282 13.53 5.62 1.86
N PHE A 283 13.23 6.90 1.91
CA PHE A 283 13.60 7.79 3.02
C PHE A 283 12.68 7.61 4.23
N LEU A 284 11.40 7.32 4.00
CA LEU A 284 10.38 7.33 5.04
C LEU A 284 10.17 5.97 5.73
N PHE A 285 10.63 4.87 5.11
CA PHE A 285 10.45 3.52 5.65
C PHE A 285 11.73 2.70 5.64
N LEU A 286 12.46 2.63 4.50
CA LEU A 286 13.67 1.84 4.40
C LEU A 286 14.77 2.36 5.34
N ILE A 287 15.09 3.66 5.26
CA ILE A 287 16.10 4.29 6.12
C ILE A 287 15.72 4.21 7.60
N PRO A 288 14.48 4.49 8.04
CA PRO A 288 14.06 4.18 9.41
C PRO A 288 14.28 2.73 9.83
N GLY A 289 14.09 1.76 8.93
CA GLY A 289 14.45 0.37 9.20
C GLY A 289 15.92 0.19 9.51
N MET A 290 16.80 0.78 8.71
CA MET A 290 18.26 0.77 8.96
C MET A 290 18.62 1.51 10.27
N ILE A 291 17.96 2.60 10.59
CA ILE A 291 18.13 3.31 11.87
C ILE A 291 17.73 2.40 13.04
N ALA A 292 16.63 1.67 12.94
CA ALA A 292 16.21 0.74 13.98
C ALA A 292 17.24 -0.38 14.23
N PHE A 293 17.82 -0.91 13.16
CA PHE A 293 18.93 -1.85 13.24
C PHE A 293 20.17 -1.21 13.88
N ALA A 294 20.57 -0.03 13.45
CA ALA A 294 21.75 0.66 14.00
C ALA A 294 21.57 1.01 15.49
N LEU A 295 20.37 1.42 15.90
CA LEU A 295 20.02 1.61 17.31
C LEU A 295 20.11 0.29 18.09
N HIS A 296 19.63 -0.82 17.52
CA HIS A 296 19.71 -2.13 18.14
C HIS A 296 21.15 -2.53 18.42
N GLN A 297 22.04 -2.38 17.45
CA GLN A 297 23.47 -2.64 17.62
C GLN A 297 24.12 -1.71 18.66
N LYS A 298 23.79 -0.44 18.64
CA LYS A 298 24.29 0.56 19.59
C LYS A 298 23.89 0.22 21.04
N TYR A 299 22.63 -0.17 21.26
CA TYR A 299 22.15 -0.54 22.60
C TYR A 299 22.79 -1.83 23.12
N ILE A 300 22.93 -2.84 22.28
CA ILE A 300 23.65 -4.08 22.67
C ILE A 300 25.13 -3.79 22.97
N GLY A 301 25.79 -3.00 22.13
CA GLY A 301 27.20 -2.62 22.34
C GLY A 301 27.43 -1.83 23.63
N ALA A 302 26.40 -1.15 24.15
CA ALA A 302 26.41 -0.49 25.44
C ALA A 302 26.09 -1.41 26.63
N GLY A 303 25.90 -2.71 26.41
CA GLY A 303 25.54 -3.70 27.44
C GLY A 303 24.07 -3.69 27.87
N GLY A 304 23.20 -3.02 27.11
CA GLY A 304 21.76 -2.95 27.34
C GLY A 304 20.96 -4.00 26.58
N GLU A 305 19.64 -4.04 26.84
CA GLU A 305 18.72 -4.78 25.99
C GLU A 305 18.67 -4.15 24.59
N GLY A 306 18.57 -4.96 23.55
CA GLY A 306 18.48 -4.50 22.17
C GLY A 306 17.29 -3.59 21.92
N PHE A 307 17.41 -2.68 20.95
CA PHE A 307 16.30 -1.77 20.59
C PHE A 307 15.10 -2.51 20.00
N LEU A 308 15.34 -3.51 19.15
CA LEU A 308 14.31 -4.36 18.56
C LEU A 308 13.95 -5.52 19.48
N PRO A 309 12.69 -5.99 19.48
CA PRO A 309 12.33 -7.21 20.18
C PRO A 309 13.04 -8.42 19.57
N MET A 310 13.29 -9.45 20.39
CA MET A 310 13.94 -10.68 19.96
C MET A 310 12.91 -11.74 19.57
N LEU A 311 13.20 -12.48 18.51
CA LEU A 311 12.46 -13.69 18.13
C LEU A 311 12.88 -14.88 19.02
N ALA A 312 12.07 -15.93 19.03
CA ALA A 312 12.35 -17.14 19.81
C ALA A 312 13.68 -17.84 19.45
N ASN A 313 14.17 -17.63 18.23
CA ASN A 313 15.47 -18.13 17.76
C ASN A 313 16.67 -17.27 18.19
N GLY A 314 16.47 -16.22 18.97
CA GLY A 314 17.52 -15.33 19.44
C GLY A 314 17.98 -14.27 18.44
N THR A 315 17.29 -14.08 17.31
CA THR A 315 17.56 -13.01 16.35
C THR A 315 16.64 -11.81 16.59
N ALA A 316 17.10 -10.60 16.20
CA ALA A 316 16.27 -9.40 16.26
C ALA A 316 15.10 -9.51 15.27
N ASN A 317 13.90 -9.14 15.73
CA ASN A 317 12.71 -9.09 14.86
C ASN A 317 12.77 -7.84 13.98
N ALA A 318 13.27 -8.00 12.76
CA ALA A 318 13.38 -6.91 11.79
C ALA A 318 11.99 -6.34 11.39
N ASP A 319 10.95 -7.17 11.31
CA ASP A 319 9.60 -6.74 10.96
C ASP A 319 8.98 -5.79 12.00
N ALA A 320 9.51 -5.82 13.22
CA ALA A 320 9.12 -4.87 14.28
C ALA A 320 9.83 -3.52 14.18
N ALA A 321 10.71 -3.28 13.18
CA ALA A 321 11.53 -2.07 13.10
C ALA A 321 10.71 -0.78 13.16
N PHE A 322 9.79 -0.58 12.22
CA PHE A 322 8.98 0.64 12.17
C PHE A 322 8.01 0.77 13.35
N PRO A 323 7.24 -0.27 13.72
CA PRO A 323 6.41 -0.23 14.92
C PRO A 323 7.19 0.10 16.20
N THR A 324 8.40 -0.42 16.36
CA THR A 324 9.25 -0.15 17.53
C THR A 324 9.73 1.31 17.56
N LEU A 325 10.12 1.89 16.41
CA LEU A 325 10.43 3.31 16.32
C LEU A 325 9.23 4.17 16.73
N VAL A 326 8.03 3.85 16.25
CA VAL A 326 6.78 4.54 16.64
C VAL A 326 6.54 4.42 18.15
N ALA A 327 6.71 3.23 18.70
CA ALA A 327 6.44 2.96 20.11
C ALA A 327 7.43 3.65 21.05
N LYS A 328 8.74 3.64 20.73
CA LYS A 328 9.82 4.08 21.60
C LYS A 328 10.22 5.55 21.41
N LEU A 329 10.20 6.08 20.17
CA LEU A 329 10.73 7.41 19.90
C LEU A 329 9.69 8.52 19.93
N LEU A 330 8.41 8.22 19.70
CA LEU A 330 7.40 9.25 19.56
C LEU A 330 6.76 9.65 20.89
N PRO A 331 6.66 10.96 21.20
CA PRO A 331 5.86 11.43 22.33
C PRO A 331 4.36 11.15 22.08
N ALA A 332 3.58 11.06 23.15
CA ALA A 332 2.19 10.57 23.14
C ALA A 332 1.30 11.21 22.07
N GLY A 333 1.30 12.54 21.92
CA GLY A 333 0.47 13.25 20.93
C GLY A 333 0.89 12.95 19.49
N VAL A 334 2.19 12.94 19.21
CA VAL A 334 2.73 12.63 17.88
C VAL A 334 2.52 11.16 17.54
N LYS A 335 2.68 10.26 18.52
CA LYS A 335 2.38 8.82 18.37
C LYS A 335 0.95 8.62 17.88
N GLY A 336 -0.04 9.28 18.48
CA GLY A 336 -1.43 9.22 18.06
C GLY A 336 -1.63 9.68 16.60
N LEU A 337 -0.96 10.76 16.17
CA LEU A 337 -1.03 11.24 14.79
C LEU A 337 -0.46 10.19 13.80
N VAL A 338 0.70 9.63 14.13
CA VAL A 338 1.36 8.61 13.29
C VAL A 338 0.52 7.34 13.20
N VAL A 339 -0.03 6.86 14.33
CA VAL A 339 -0.94 5.71 14.37
C VAL A 339 -2.18 5.94 13.50
N CYS A 340 -2.75 7.16 13.56
CA CYS A 340 -3.83 7.55 12.64
C CYS A 340 -3.38 7.48 11.17
N GLY A 341 -2.16 7.91 10.85
CA GLY A 341 -1.58 7.82 9.50
C GLY A 341 -1.41 6.38 9.02
N ILE A 342 -0.92 5.51 9.91
CA ILE A 342 -0.77 4.07 9.65
C ILE A 342 -2.13 3.42 9.38
N LEU A 343 -3.10 3.64 10.26
CA LEU A 343 -4.47 3.15 10.07
C LEU A 343 -5.05 3.63 8.74
N ALA A 344 -4.82 4.91 8.45
CA ALA A 344 -5.28 5.53 7.21
C ALA A 344 -4.69 4.86 5.97
N ALA A 345 -3.39 4.59 5.96
CA ALA A 345 -2.69 3.93 4.87
C ALA A 345 -3.22 2.50 4.64
N LEU A 346 -3.29 1.69 5.70
CA LEU A 346 -3.81 0.32 5.63
C LEU A 346 -5.25 0.27 5.12
N MET A 347 -6.11 1.15 5.62
CA MET A 347 -7.49 1.25 5.14
C MET A 347 -7.58 1.71 3.68
N SER A 348 -6.67 2.59 3.21
CA SER A 348 -6.64 3.05 1.81
C SER A 348 -6.27 1.91 0.85
N SER A 349 -5.24 1.14 1.19
CA SER A 349 -4.83 -0.04 0.42
C SER A 349 -5.96 -1.07 0.35
N LEU A 350 -6.56 -1.38 1.50
CA LEU A 350 -7.63 -2.37 1.59
C LEU A 350 -8.91 -1.94 0.86
N ALA A 351 -9.32 -0.66 0.98
CA ALA A 351 -10.47 -0.11 0.26
C ALA A 351 -10.28 -0.17 -1.25
N SER A 352 -9.06 0.06 -1.68
CA SER A 352 -8.70 -0.01 -3.09
C SER A 352 -8.83 -1.43 -3.64
N LEU A 353 -8.39 -2.43 -2.87
CA LEU A 353 -8.52 -3.85 -3.21
C LEU A 353 -10.00 -4.27 -3.25
N PHE A 354 -10.79 -3.85 -2.27
CA PHE A 354 -12.23 -4.13 -2.24
C PHE A 354 -12.94 -3.55 -3.46
N ASN A 355 -12.68 -2.28 -3.77
CA ASN A 355 -13.29 -1.60 -4.90
C ASN A 355 -12.87 -2.21 -6.25
N SER A 356 -11.57 -2.53 -6.42
CA SER A 356 -11.07 -3.16 -7.66
C SER A 356 -11.62 -4.56 -7.84
N SER A 357 -11.68 -5.37 -6.77
CA SER A 357 -12.26 -6.72 -6.83
C SER A 357 -13.75 -6.68 -7.16
N ALA A 358 -14.50 -5.78 -6.52
CA ALA A 358 -15.92 -5.59 -6.79
C ALA A 358 -16.19 -5.13 -8.22
N MET A 359 -15.34 -4.24 -8.75
CA MET A 359 -15.41 -3.78 -10.14
C MET A 359 -15.16 -4.92 -11.12
N LEU A 360 -14.08 -5.69 -10.95
CA LEU A 360 -13.77 -6.83 -11.80
C LEU A 360 -14.92 -7.84 -11.79
N PHE A 361 -15.46 -8.18 -10.62
CA PHE A 361 -16.61 -9.08 -10.54
C PHE A 361 -17.84 -8.50 -11.26
N THR A 362 -18.18 -7.25 -11.00
CA THR A 362 -19.42 -6.64 -11.52
C THR A 362 -19.35 -6.40 -13.03
N ILE A 363 -18.24 -5.87 -13.54
CA ILE A 363 -18.10 -5.47 -14.94
C ILE A 363 -17.66 -6.62 -15.82
N ASP A 364 -16.67 -7.42 -15.38
CA ASP A 364 -16.06 -8.46 -16.24
C ASP A 364 -16.78 -9.81 -16.16
N PHE A 365 -17.52 -10.09 -15.06
CA PHE A 365 -18.33 -11.30 -14.94
C PHE A 365 -19.81 -10.99 -15.00
N TYR A 366 -20.39 -10.27 -14.04
CA TYR A 366 -21.84 -10.13 -13.95
C TYR A 366 -22.45 -9.41 -15.15
N LYS A 367 -21.97 -8.22 -15.51
CA LYS A 367 -22.49 -7.42 -16.65
C LYS A 367 -22.34 -8.17 -17.98
N ARG A 368 -21.28 -8.96 -18.13
CA ARG A 368 -21.04 -9.77 -19.33
C ARG A 368 -22.07 -10.89 -19.51
N PHE A 369 -22.49 -11.54 -18.41
CA PHE A 369 -23.55 -12.56 -18.46
C PHE A 369 -24.95 -11.98 -18.48
N ARG A 370 -25.12 -10.72 -18.05
CA ARG A 370 -26.38 -10.01 -17.95
C ARG A 370 -26.23 -8.59 -18.49
N PRO A 371 -26.00 -8.41 -19.82
CA PRO A 371 -25.73 -7.09 -20.42
C PRO A 371 -26.87 -6.09 -20.27
N GLU A 372 -28.12 -6.55 -20.24
CA GLU A 372 -29.32 -5.73 -20.08
C GLU A 372 -29.58 -5.21 -18.65
N THR A 373 -28.63 -5.46 -17.71
CA THR A 373 -28.82 -5.06 -16.31
C THR A 373 -28.78 -3.53 -16.18
N PRO A 374 -29.80 -2.91 -15.58
CA PRO A 374 -29.80 -1.47 -15.34
C PRO A 374 -28.60 -1.01 -14.51
N GLU A 375 -28.04 0.15 -14.83
CA GLU A 375 -26.83 0.69 -14.17
C GLU A 375 -27.00 0.80 -12.65
N LYS A 376 -28.15 1.24 -12.15
CA LYS A 376 -28.43 1.28 -10.71
C LYS A 376 -28.35 -0.09 -10.03
N LYS A 377 -28.73 -1.15 -10.72
CA LYS A 377 -28.62 -2.52 -10.21
C LYS A 377 -27.17 -2.99 -10.22
N LEU A 378 -26.35 -2.56 -11.19
CA LEU A 378 -24.91 -2.85 -11.22
C LEU A 378 -24.19 -2.21 -10.02
N VAL A 379 -24.58 -1.00 -9.61
CA VAL A 379 -24.06 -0.38 -8.38
C VAL A 379 -24.37 -1.26 -7.16
N GLY A 380 -25.62 -1.71 -7.01
CA GLY A 380 -26.03 -2.60 -5.92
C GLY A 380 -25.24 -3.92 -5.91
N ILE A 381 -25.01 -4.51 -7.09
CA ILE A 381 -24.18 -5.72 -7.23
C ILE A 381 -22.74 -5.44 -6.82
N GLY A 382 -22.18 -4.30 -7.20
CA GLY A 382 -20.86 -3.87 -6.76
C GLY A 382 -20.75 -3.72 -5.25
N GLN A 383 -21.78 -3.17 -4.60
CA GLN A 383 -21.84 -3.08 -3.14
C GLN A 383 -21.86 -4.47 -2.49
N VAL A 384 -22.69 -5.38 -3.00
CA VAL A 384 -22.75 -6.77 -2.52
C VAL A 384 -21.43 -7.50 -2.75
N ALA A 385 -20.80 -7.31 -3.90
CA ALA A 385 -19.48 -7.87 -4.18
C ALA A 385 -18.40 -7.34 -3.19
N THR A 386 -18.45 -6.05 -2.87
CA THR A 386 -17.56 -5.46 -1.84
C THR A 386 -17.77 -6.11 -0.47
N VAL A 387 -19.03 -6.35 -0.07
CA VAL A 387 -19.35 -7.09 1.16
C VAL A 387 -18.81 -8.51 1.11
N ALA A 388 -19.02 -9.22 0.00
CA ALA A 388 -18.55 -10.60 -0.15
C ALA A 388 -17.02 -10.70 -0.03
N VAL A 389 -16.28 -9.81 -0.69
CA VAL A 389 -14.80 -9.78 -0.61
C VAL A 389 -14.34 -9.48 0.81
N SER A 390 -14.95 -8.51 1.50
CA SER A 390 -14.60 -8.20 2.89
C SER A 390 -14.93 -9.36 3.84
N TYR A 391 -16.06 -10.03 3.66
CA TYR A 391 -16.49 -11.15 4.48
C TYR A 391 -15.60 -12.40 4.32
N THR A 392 -15.10 -12.67 3.11
CA THR A 392 -14.21 -13.82 2.86
C THR A 392 -13.01 -13.82 3.81
N HIS A 393 -12.51 -12.64 4.17
CA HIS A 393 -11.35 -12.48 5.06
C HIS A 393 -11.71 -12.50 6.55
N LEU A 394 -12.95 -12.25 6.90
CA LEU A 394 -13.41 -12.41 8.28
C LEU A 394 -13.58 -13.90 8.66
N ARG A 395 -14.00 -14.74 7.70
CA ARG A 395 -14.25 -16.16 7.92
C ARG A 395 -13.02 -17.07 7.70
N ALA A 396 -12.09 -16.69 6.86
CA ALA A 396 -10.90 -17.51 6.57
C ALA A 396 -9.95 -17.68 7.76
N HIS A 397 -10.28 -17.07 8.90
CA HIS A 397 -9.49 -17.05 10.11
C HIS A 397 -10.19 -17.70 11.32
N GLU A 398 -11.37 -18.34 11.13
CA GLU A 398 -11.98 -19.29 12.05
C GLU A 398 -11.48 -20.71 11.77
#